data_8712285db188890fead94bb3a05515d5
#
_entry.id   8712285db188890fead94bb3a05515d5
#
_cell.length_a   1.000
_cell.length_b   1.000
_cell.length_c   1.000
_cell.angle_alpha   90.00
_cell.angle_beta   90.00
_cell.angle_gamma   90.00
#
_symmetry.space_group_name_H-M   'P 1'
#
loop_
_entity.id
_entity.type
_entity.pdbx_description
1 polymer ?
#
loop_
_entity_poly.entity_id
_entity_poly.type
_entity_poly.pdbx_seq_one_letter_code
_entity_poly.pdbx_strand_id
1 'polypeptide(L)'
;MRDSDLVVLRNGTTEALGVGQIVGDYEHNEEFGDIDGWTLQHVRRVRWLWKGQKQFDSYAFKFGDTTQKLNNGVVSEWLSQLVIPDKIFSALLPELPVSTETNDIPVEAISEFLFDRGVASSSITHLLQEIGELTRIAKWYQRSIGREGLPSEHETVAYLVVPLLRALGWTPQRMAVEWNRVDVALFERLPRSNDTLQVVVEVKKMDNSCLSAMSQAGSYAEGKSACKRLIVTDGLRYGIYIRNGTEPFSLYAYMNLARLRKSYPIYGCRGANDALLALAPEWKANED
;
A
#
# COMPACT_ATOMS: atom_id res chain seq x y z
N MET A 1 1.40 -27.57 -2.98
CA MET A 1 -0.07 -27.53 -3.03
C MET A 1 -0.50 -28.00 -4.41
N ARG A 2 -1.48 -28.88 -4.49
CA ARG A 2 -2.02 -29.47 -5.74
C ARG A 2 -3.44 -28.99 -5.94
N ASP A 3 -3.97 -29.17 -7.15
CA ASP A 3 -5.40 -29.01 -7.39
C ASP A 3 -6.21 -29.86 -6.39
N SER A 4 -7.34 -29.32 -5.95
CA SER A 4 -8.21 -29.93 -4.92
C SER A 4 -7.65 -29.99 -3.49
N ASP A 5 -6.42 -29.56 -3.22
CA ASP A 5 -5.95 -29.44 -1.83
C ASP A 5 -6.79 -28.42 -1.05
N LEU A 6 -7.13 -28.75 0.19
CA LEU A 6 -7.76 -27.80 1.11
C LEU A 6 -6.69 -26.90 1.73
N VAL A 7 -7.02 -25.62 1.83
CA VAL A 7 -6.18 -24.59 2.45
C VAL A 7 -6.94 -23.86 3.54
N VAL A 8 -6.26 -23.55 4.64
CA VAL A 8 -6.76 -22.72 5.72
C VAL A 8 -5.98 -21.41 5.75
N LEU A 9 -6.70 -20.30 5.59
CA LEU A 9 -6.14 -18.97 5.82
C LEU A 9 -6.13 -18.70 7.32
N ARG A 10 -4.97 -18.39 7.87
CA ARG A 10 -4.79 -18.14 9.30
C ARG A 10 -4.31 -16.72 9.58
N ASN A 11 -4.61 -16.24 10.77
CA ASN A 11 -4.03 -15.07 11.37
C ASN A 11 -3.30 -15.46 12.66
N GLY A 12 -1.98 -15.27 12.69
CA GLY A 12 -1.16 -15.74 13.80
C GLY A 12 -1.18 -17.27 13.98
N THR A 13 -1.17 -17.72 15.21
CA THR A 13 -1.04 -19.16 15.57
C THR A 13 -2.33 -19.77 16.12
N THR A 14 -3.36 -18.97 16.36
CA THR A 14 -4.58 -19.39 17.06
C THR A 14 -5.88 -19.07 16.31
N GLU A 15 -5.82 -18.45 15.13
CA GLU A 15 -7.01 -18.00 14.45
C GLU A 15 -7.05 -18.46 12.98
N ALA A 16 -8.22 -18.95 12.53
CA ALA A 16 -8.51 -19.20 11.13
C ALA A 16 -9.53 -18.17 10.59
N LEU A 17 -9.27 -17.64 9.40
CA LEU A 17 -10.08 -16.63 8.71
C LEU A 17 -10.83 -17.17 7.50
N GLY A 18 -10.41 -18.30 6.97
CA GLY A 18 -11.04 -18.90 5.81
C GLY A 18 -10.59 -20.34 5.56
N VAL A 19 -11.46 -21.09 4.93
CA VAL A 19 -11.16 -22.41 4.40
C VAL A 19 -11.51 -22.41 2.93
N GLY A 20 -10.60 -22.87 2.09
CA GLY A 20 -10.80 -22.94 0.66
C GLY A 20 -10.21 -24.18 0.03
N GLN A 21 -10.55 -24.40 -1.23
CA GLN A 21 -10.02 -25.46 -2.06
C GLN A 21 -9.18 -24.84 -3.17
N ILE A 22 -8.00 -25.38 -3.41
CA ILE A 22 -7.18 -25.02 -4.58
C ILE A 22 -7.92 -25.45 -5.84
N VAL A 23 -8.02 -24.55 -6.81
CA VAL A 23 -8.66 -24.81 -8.10
C VAL A 23 -7.74 -24.35 -9.22
N GLY A 24 -7.45 -25.26 -10.16
CA GLY A 24 -6.58 -25.01 -11.29
C GLY A 24 -5.08 -25.07 -10.97
N ASP A 25 -4.32 -24.70 -11.97
CA ASP A 25 -2.87 -24.81 -11.97
C ASP A 25 -2.17 -23.62 -11.28
N TYR A 26 -0.88 -23.74 -11.16
CA TYR A 26 0.00 -22.65 -10.76
C TYR A 26 0.01 -21.56 -11.84
N GLU A 27 -0.06 -20.30 -11.39
CA GLU A 27 0.02 -19.13 -12.25
C GLU A 27 1.15 -18.21 -11.76
N HIS A 28 1.87 -17.61 -12.70
CA HIS A 28 2.77 -16.50 -12.44
C HIS A 28 2.12 -15.23 -12.99
N ASN A 29 1.93 -14.22 -12.14
CA ASN A 29 1.28 -12.98 -12.51
C ASN A 29 2.10 -11.77 -12.03
N GLU A 30 2.63 -11.01 -12.97
CA GLU A 30 3.45 -9.82 -12.73
C GLU A 30 2.69 -8.70 -11.99
N GLU A 31 1.37 -8.66 -12.10
CA GLU A 31 0.56 -7.66 -11.40
C GLU A 31 0.65 -7.80 -9.86
N PHE A 32 0.99 -8.99 -9.37
CA PHE A 32 1.23 -9.24 -7.95
C PHE A 32 2.69 -9.03 -7.51
N GLY A 33 3.51 -8.41 -8.36
CA GLY A 33 4.94 -8.16 -8.09
C GLY A 33 5.22 -7.09 -7.03
N ASP A 34 4.20 -6.29 -6.69
CA ASP A 34 4.29 -5.28 -5.62
C ASP A 34 2.92 -5.13 -4.93
N ILE A 35 2.69 -5.95 -3.94
CA ILE A 35 1.50 -5.89 -3.09
C ILE A 35 1.93 -5.32 -1.74
N ASP A 36 1.94 -3.99 -1.64
CA ASP A 36 2.35 -3.25 -0.44
C ASP A 36 3.69 -3.76 0.16
N GLY A 37 4.68 -3.91 -0.71
CA GLY A 37 6.00 -4.41 -0.36
C GLY A 37 6.21 -5.92 -0.50
N TRP A 38 5.14 -6.68 -0.77
CA TRP A 38 5.24 -8.13 -0.96
C TRP A 38 5.30 -8.52 -2.42
N THR A 39 6.19 -9.43 -2.76
CA THR A 39 6.27 -10.07 -4.07
C THR A 39 5.43 -11.34 -4.05
N LEU A 40 4.20 -11.27 -4.55
CA LEU A 40 3.22 -12.37 -4.52
C LEU A 40 2.90 -12.89 -5.92
N GLN A 41 3.84 -12.85 -6.84
CA GLN A 41 3.67 -13.23 -8.26
C GLN A 41 3.32 -14.71 -8.47
N HIS A 42 3.65 -15.56 -7.50
CA HIS A 42 3.41 -17.00 -7.54
C HIS A 42 2.07 -17.32 -6.89
N VAL A 43 1.04 -17.52 -7.69
CA VAL A 43 -0.33 -17.63 -7.20
C VAL A 43 -0.98 -18.96 -7.54
N ARG A 44 -1.97 -19.33 -6.76
CA ARG A 44 -2.95 -20.36 -7.05
C ARG A 44 -4.32 -19.85 -6.69
N ARG A 45 -5.29 -20.17 -7.51
CA ARG A 45 -6.66 -19.80 -7.26
C ARG A 45 -7.24 -20.64 -6.14
N VAL A 46 -8.04 -20.00 -5.27
CA VAL A 46 -8.70 -20.64 -4.16
C VAL A 46 -10.19 -20.35 -4.24
N ARG A 47 -10.99 -21.41 -4.28
CA ARG A 47 -12.43 -21.32 -4.07
C ARG A 47 -12.69 -21.36 -2.57
N TRP A 48 -13.16 -20.25 -2.02
CA TRP A 48 -13.47 -20.17 -0.60
C TRP A 48 -14.74 -20.97 -0.27
N LEU A 49 -14.63 -21.92 0.63
CA LEU A 49 -15.70 -22.78 1.12
C LEU A 49 -16.32 -22.20 2.40
N TRP A 50 -15.50 -21.57 3.22
CA TRP A 50 -15.91 -20.87 4.42
C TRP A 50 -15.06 -19.60 4.60
N LYS A 51 -15.71 -18.54 5.04
CA LYS A 51 -15.07 -17.28 5.47
C LYS A 51 -15.66 -16.86 6.80
N GLY A 52 -14.83 -16.51 7.75
CA GLY A 52 -15.26 -16.12 9.09
C GLY A 52 -14.06 -15.95 9.99
N GLN A 53 -14.32 -16.01 11.29
CA GLN A 53 -13.29 -15.94 12.33
C GLN A 53 -13.50 -17.11 13.28
N LYS A 54 -12.52 -18.00 13.35
CA LYS A 54 -12.50 -19.13 14.28
C LYS A 54 -11.28 -19.02 15.17
N GLN A 55 -11.51 -18.74 16.43
CA GLN A 55 -10.47 -18.73 17.45
C GLN A 55 -10.30 -20.15 18.04
N PHE A 56 -9.05 -20.54 18.27
CA PHE A 56 -8.65 -21.77 18.96
C PHE A 56 -8.01 -21.43 20.29
N ASP A 57 -8.28 -22.22 21.31
CA ASP A 57 -7.83 -21.99 22.69
C ASP A 57 -6.31 -22.22 22.89
N SER A 58 -5.65 -22.86 21.93
CA SER A 58 -4.21 -23.15 21.94
C SER A 58 -3.60 -22.99 20.55
N TYR A 59 -2.27 -23.11 20.46
CA TYR A 59 -1.55 -23.05 19.18
C TYR A 59 -2.07 -24.11 18.20
N ALA A 60 -2.91 -23.66 17.27
CA ALA A 60 -3.46 -24.47 16.19
C ALA A 60 -2.53 -24.50 14.96
N PHE A 61 -1.73 -23.45 14.78
CA PHE A 61 -0.83 -23.26 13.65
C PHE A 61 0.60 -23.00 14.12
N LYS A 62 1.56 -23.51 13.36
CA LYS A 62 2.97 -23.34 13.67
C LYS A 62 3.41 -21.90 13.43
N PHE A 63 4.20 -21.34 14.32
CA PHE A 63 4.79 -20.01 14.17
C PHE A 63 5.87 -19.98 13.07
N GLY A 64 5.94 -18.88 12.35
CA GLY A 64 7.05 -18.55 11.41
C GLY A 64 6.89 -19.05 9.98
N ASP A 65 6.08 -20.07 9.71
CA ASP A 65 5.93 -20.61 8.35
C ASP A 65 4.81 -19.85 7.59
N THR A 66 5.08 -19.36 6.40
CA THR A 66 4.07 -18.75 5.51
C THR A 66 3.07 -19.80 5.03
N THR A 67 3.55 -20.98 4.65
CA THR A 67 2.75 -22.14 4.27
C THR A 67 3.26 -23.37 4.99
N GLN A 68 2.35 -24.18 5.52
CA GLN A 68 2.68 -25.42 6.22
C GLN A 68 1.67 -26.51 5.94
N LYS A 69 2.13 -27.77 5.99
CA LYS A 69 1.21 -28.90 6.00
C LYS A 69 0.50 -28.94 7.36
N LEU A 70 -0.82 -28.97 7.33
CA LEU A 70 -1.62 -29.04 8.54
C LEU A 70 -1.58 -30.44 9.13
N ASN A 71 -1.08 -30.57 10.37
CA ASN A 71 -1.01 -31.82 11.13
C ASN A 71 -1.61 -31.64 12.54
N ASN A 72 -2.54 -30.71 12.72
CA ASN A 72 -3.16 -30.43 14.02
C ASN A 72 -4.56 -31.10 14.09
N GLY A 73 -4.75 -31.99 15.07
CA GLY A 73 -5.99 -32.72 15.24
C GLY A 73 -7.19 -31.82 15.51
N VAL A 74 -7.02 -30.76 16.31
CA VAL A 74 -8.11 -29.82 16.65
C VAL A 74 -8.62 -29.09 15.41
N VAL A 75 -7.69 -28.66 14.54
CA VAL A 75 -8.07 -28.00 13.28
C VAL A 75 -8.72 -29.01 12.32
N SER A 76 -8.21 -30.24 12.26
CA SER A 76 -8.80 -31.31 11.43
C SER A 76 -10.20 -31.69 11.87
N GLU A 77 -10.42 -31.75 13.17
CA GLU A 77 -11.74 -32.01 13.73
C GLU A 77 -12.72 -30.87 13.41
N TRP A 78 -12.30 -29.64 13.61
CA TRP A 78 -13.11 -28.48 13.23
C TRP A 78 -13.45 -28.49 11.73
N LEU A 79 -12.48 -28.77 10.86
CA LEU A 79 -12.70 -28.84 9.41
C LEU A 79 -13.74 -29.92 9.04
N SER A 80 -13.74 -31.06 9.74
CA SER A 80 -14.71 -32.13 9.49
C SER A 80 -16.15 -31.76 9.89
N GLN A 81 -16.32 -30.77 10.76
CA GLN A 81 -17.61 -30.26 11.21
C GLN A 81 -18.15 -29.11 10.35
N LEU A 82 -17.33 -28.55 9.44
CA LEU A 82 -17.77 -27.47 8.56
C LEU A 82 -18.82 -28.00 7.56
N VAL A 83 -20.02 -27.45 7.65
CA VAL A 83 -21.05 -27.66 6.63
C VAL A 83 -20.68 -26.77 5.41
N ILE A 84 -20.22 -27.41 4.35
CA ILE A 84 -19.88 -26.72 3.10
C ILE A 84 -21.13 -26.79 2.21
N PRO A 85 -21.73 -25.63 1.85
CA PRO A 85 -22.91 -25.63 1.00
C PRO A 85 -22.60 -26.11 -0.41
N ASP A 86 -23.32 -27.10 -0.92
CA ASP A 86 -23.13 -27.68 -2.27
C ASP A 86 -23.26 -26.67 -3.41
N LYS A 87 -23.96 -25.55 -3.19
CA LYS A 87 -24.18 -24.51 -4.20
C LYS A 87 -22.99 -23.61 -4.49
N ILE A 88 -21.91 -23.67 -3.73
CA ILE A 88 -20.73 -22.81 -3.93
C ILE A 88 -19.90 -23.27 -5.15
N PHE A 89 -20.07 -24.50 -5.58
CA PHE A 89 -19.23 -25.13 -6.60
C PHE A 89 -19.46 -24.66 -8.06
N SER A 90 -20.52 -23.91 -8.34
CA SER A 90 -20.87 -23.51 -9.71
C SER A 90 -20.52 -22.05 -10.09
N ALA A 91 -20.02 -21.26 -9.14
CA ALA A 91 -19.62 -19.89 -9.46
C ALA A 91 -18.35 -19.88 -10.31
N LEU A 92 -18.40 -19.19 -11.46
CA LEU A 92 -17.22 -18.91 -12.26
C LEU A 92 -16.18 -18.19 -11.39
N LEU A 93 -14.94 -18.62 -11.47
CA LEU A 93 -13.83 -17.89 -10.84
C LEU A 93 -13.70 -16.53 -11.52
N PRO A 94 -13.59 -15.43 -10.76
CA PRO A 94 -13.33 -14.15 -11.36
C PRO A 94 -12.03 -14.21 -12.17
N GLU A 95 -12.03 -13.57 -13.32
CA GLU A 95 -10.80 -13.42 -14.10
C GLU A 95 -9.81 -12.59 -13.27
N LEU A 96 -8.55 -13.00 -13.28
CA LEU A 96 -7.49 -12.18 -12.70
C LEU A 96 -7.29 -10.97 -13.63
N PRO A 97 -6.97 -9.80 -13.05
CA PRO A 97 -6.57 -8.68 -13.88
C PRO A 97 -5.32 -9.10 -14.69
N VAL A 98 -5.49 -9.24 -15.98
CA VAL A 98 -4.39 -9.48 -16.91
C VAL A 98 -4.14 -8.17 -17.64
N SER A 99 -3.01 -7.54 -17.39
CA SER A 99 -2.57 -6.44 -18.22
C SER A 99 -2.00 -6.98 -19.51
N THR A 100 -2.65 -6.68 -20.63
CA THR A 100 -2.16 -6.99 -21.98
C THR A 100 -1.16 -5.95 -22.47
N GLU A 101 -1.04 -4.82 -21.78
CA GLU A 101 -0.10 -3.74 -22.06
C GLU A 101 0.88 -3.56 -20.90
N THR A 102 2.07 -3.03 -21.20
CA THR A 102 3.01 -2.64 -20.14
C THR A 102 2.37 -1.57 -19.26
N ASN A 103 2.16 -1.91 -17.99
CA ASN A 103 1.58 -1.01 -17.00
C ASN A 103 2.62 0.02 -16.49
N ASP A 104 3.88 -0.11 -16.91
CA ASP A 104 4.96 0.81 -16.53
C ASP A 104 4.84 2.14 -17.29
N ILE A 105 5.12 3.24 -16.61
CA ILE A 105 5.05 4.58 -17.18
C ILE A 105 6.48 5.06 -17.47
N PRO A 106 6.78 5.48 -18.70
CA PRO A 106 8.03 6.17 -18.99
C PRO A 106 8.05 7.54 -18.28
N VAL A 107 9.23 7.95 -17.85
CA VAL A 107 9.44 9.19 -17.06
C VAL A 107 8.96 10.44 -17.83
N GLU A 108 9.11 10.42 -19.15
CA GLU A 108 8.67 11.50 -20.04
C GLU A 108 7.14 11.69 -19.98
N ALA A 109 6.39 10.59 -19.96
CA ALA A 109 4.92 10.66 -19.88
C ALA A 109 4.44 11.22 -18.51
N ILE A 110 5.21 11.00 -17.44
CA ILE A 110 4.93 11.61 -16.13
C ILE A 110 5.13 13.12 -16.21
N SER A 111 6.21 13.57 -16.87
CA SER A 111 6.51 14.99 -17.05
C SER A 111 5.38 15.72 -17.77
N GLU A 112 4.94 15.19 -18.91
CA GLU A 112 3.82 15.75 -19.68
C GLU A 112 2.52 15.77 -18.87
N PHE A 113 2.20 14.67 -18.21
CA PHE A 113 0.98 14.55 -17.39
C PHE A 113 0.94 15.62 -16.28
N LEU A 114 2.04 15.84 -15.56
CA LEU A 114 2.11 16.82 -14.49
C LEU A 114 2.09 18.26 -15.02
N PHE A 115 2.76 18.50 -16.15
CA PHE A 115 2.78 19.80 -16.80
C PHE A 115 1.38 20.23 -17.25
N ASP A 116 0.64 19.34 -17.92
CA ASP A 116 -0.73 19.59 -18.36
C ASP A 116 -1.71 19.90 -17.24
N ARG A 117 -1.34 19.52 -15.99
CA ARG A 117 -2.13 19.78 -14.77
C ARG A 117 -1.60 20.95 -13.94
N GLY A 118 -0.72 21.78 -14.53
CA GLY A 118 -0.27 23.02 -13.93
C GLY A 118 0.82 22.88 -12.88
N VAL A 119 1.47 21.72 -12.76
CA VAL A 119 2.66 21.60 -11.91
C VAL A 119 3.82 22.37 -12.54
N ALA A 120 4.49 23.19 -11.75
CA ALA A 120 5.57 24.02 -12.24
C ALA A 120 6.72 23.19 -12.86
N SER A 121 7.21 23.59 -14.04
CA SER A 121 8.30 22.88 -14.75
C SER A 121 9.55 22.69 -13.89
N SER A 122 9.88 23.64 -13.01
CA SER A 122 10.99 23.50 -12.07
C SER A 122 10.76 22.38 -11.05
N SER A 123 9.53 22.22 -10.54
CA SER A 123 9.16 21.12 -9.65
C SER A 123 9.22 19.79 -10.38
N ILE A 124 8.75 19.73 -11.62
CA ILE A 124 8.83 18.51 -12.45
C ILE A 124 10.29 18.07 -12.65
N THR A 125 11.16 19.01 -13.02
CA THR A 125 12.59 18.73 -13.22
C THR A 125 13.26 18.21 -11.94
N HIS A 126 12.99 18.86 -10.81
CA HIS A 126 13.51 18.41 -9.51
C HIS A 126 12.96 17.05 -9.11
N LEU A 127 11.65 16.81 -9.31
CA LEU A 127 11.01 15.53 -9.02
C LEU A 127 11.67 14.37 -9.77
N LEU A 128 11.91 14.52 -11.07
CA LEU A 128 12.50 13.46 -11.88
C LEU A 128 13.93 13.13 -11.45
N GLN A 129 14.71 14.13 -11.10
CA GLN A 129 16.05 13.96 -10.54
C GLN A 129 15.97 13.25 -9.18
N GLU A 130 15.06 13.72 -8.31
CA GLU A 130 14.91 13.19 -6.95
C GLU A 130 14.46 11.73 -6.94
N ILE A 131 13.52 11.33 -7.79
CA ILE A 131 13.10 9.92 -7.93
C ILE A 131 14.31 9.00 -8.21
N GLY A 132 15.21 9.45 -9.07
CA GLY A 132 16.44 8.72 -9.37
C GLY A 132 17.37 8.58 -8.15
N GLU A 133 17.54 9.65 -7.38
CA GLU A 133 18.36 9.66 -6.16
C GLU A 133 17.73 8.80 -5.05
N LEU A 134 16.43 8.96 -4.79
CA LEU A 134 15.71 8.19 -3.78
C LEU A 134 15.77 6.69 -4.06
N THR A 135 15.58 6.30 -5.32
CA THR A 135 15.70 4.90 -5.75
C THR A 135 17.12 4.38 -5.52
N ARG A 136 18.15 5.22 -5.73
CA ARG A 136 19.56 4.88 -5.48
C ARG A 136 19.84 4.69 -3.99
N ILE A 137 19.36 5.61 -3.14
CA ILE A 137 19.46 5.56 -1.68
C ILE A 137 18.78 4.30 -1.16
N ALA A 138 17.56 4.02 -1.59
CA ALA A 138 16.81 2.83 -1.19
C ALA A 138 17.54 1.53 -1.54
N LYS A 139 18.09 1.43 -2.77
CA LYS A 139 18.93 0.31 -3.19
C LYS A 139 20.21 0.18 -2.35
N TRP A 140 20.77 1.30 -1.90
CA TRP A 140 21.93 1.28 -1.01
C TRP A 140 21.56 0.67 0.34
N TYR A 141 20.47 1.10 0.97
CA TYR A 141 19.97 0.51 2.20
C TYR A 141 19.72 -1.01 2.06
N GLN A 142 19.05 -1.42 1.00
CA GLN A 142 18.77 -2.85 0.74
C GLN A 142 20.03 -3.70 0.60
N ARG A 143 21.11 -3.18 -0.01
CA ARG A 143 22.39 -3.89 -0.10
C ARG A 143 23.17 -3.92 1.22
N SER A 144 22.89 -2.97 2.10
CA SER A 144 23.57 -2.86 3.41
C SER A 144 22.90 -3.68 4.51
N ILE A 145 21.79 -4.39 4.21
CA ILE A 145 21.16 -5.35 5.13
C ILE A 145 22.21 -6.35 5.61
N GLY A 146 22.43 -6.39 6.93
CA GLY A 146 23.47 -7.22 7.56
C GLY A 146 24.70 -6.46 8.01
N ARG A 147 24.88 -5.20 7.60
CA ARG A 147 25.92 -4.29 8.15
C ARG A 147 25.30 -3.23 9.05
N GLU A 148 24.34 -2.46 8.54
CA GLU A 148 23.73 -1.33 9.24
C GLU A 148 22.19 -1.46 9.33
N GLY A 149 21.60 -2.39 8.55
CA GLY A 149 20.16 -2.62 8.48
C GLY A 149 19.41 -1.65 7.57
N LEU A 150 18.08 -1.75 7.56
CA LEU A 150 17.19 -0.81 6.89
C LEU A 150 17.13 0.51 7.67
N PRO A 151 16.79 1.64 7.00
CA PRO A 151 16.67 2.93 7.68
C PRO A 151 15.61 2.87 8.78
N SER A 152 15.83 3.63 9.84
CA SER A 152 14.81 3.91 10.84
C SER A 152 13.65 4.70 10.22
N GLU A 153 12.51 4.81 10.91
CA GLU A 153 11.42 5.68 10.45
C GLU A 153 11.86 7.13 10.30
N HIS A 154 12.66 7.65 11.24
CA HIS A 154 13.21 9.00 11.15
C HIS A 154 14.14 9.21 9.94
N GLU A 155 15.00 8.25 9.63
CA GLU A 155 15.83 8.30 8.43
C GLU A 155 14.98 8.19 7.15
N THR A 156 13.94 7.37 7.17
CA THR A 156 12.96 7.28 6.07
C THR A 156 12.29 8.64 5.83
N VAL A 157 11.84 9.31 6.90
CA VAL A 157 11.31 10.69 6.82
C VAL A 157 12.34 11.64 6.23
N ALA A 158 13.56 11.65 6.78
CA ALA A 158 14.58 12.64 6.47
C ALA A 158 15.14 12.48 5.05
N TYR A 159 15.42 11.24 4.63
CA TYR A 159 16.18 10.96 3.41
C TYR A 159 15.35 10.45 2.23
N LEU A 160 14.10 10.01 2.45
CA LEU A 160 13.25 9.50 1.39
C LEU A 160 11.96 10.32 1.22
N VAL A 161 11.28 10.69 2.30
CA VAL A 161 9.96 11.34 2.22
C VAL A 161 10.08 12.86 2.06
N VAL A 162 10.82 13.53 2.93
CA VAL A 162 10.98 15.00 2.88
C VAL A 162 11.60 15.47 1.56
N PRO A 163 12.65 14.83 1.01
CA PRO A 163 13.20 15.23 -0.29
C PRO A 163 12.17 15.15 -1.42
N LEU A 164 11.38 14.08 -1.52
CA LEU A 164 10.32 13.96 -2.52
C LEU A 164 9.27 15.08 -2.41
N LEU A 165 8.80 15.34 -1.19
CA LEU A 165 7.82 16.40 -0.93
C LEU A 165 8.40 17.80 -1.30
N ARG A 166 9.67 18.00 -1.01
CA ARG A 166 10.39 19.24 -1.38
C ARG A 166 10.51 19.39 -2.89
N ALA A 167 10.86 18.33 -3.60
CA ALA A 167 10.94 18.32 -5.05
C ALA A 167 9.59 18.64 -5.71
N LEU A 168 8.49 18.18 -5.10
CA LEU A 168 7.11 18.48 -5.53
C LEU A 168 6.65 19.92 -5.22
N GLY A 169 7.45 20.73 -4.52
CA GLY A 169 7.16 22.15 -4.29
C GLY A 169 6.69 22.50 -2.87
N TRP A 170 6.61 21.53 -1.93
CA TRP A 170 6.33 21.87 -0.54
C TRP A 170 7.47 22.65 0.08
N THR A 171 7.16 23.85 0.59
CA THR A 171 8.16 24.69 1.25
C THR A 171 8.35 24.33 2.72
N PRO A 172 9.52 24.55 3.34
CA PRO A 172 9.74 24.29 4.76
C PRO A 172 8.73 25.00 5.67
N GLN A 173 8.26 26.18 5.25
CA GLN A 173 7.29 26.96 6.01
C GLN A 173 5.93 26.26 6.11
N ARG A 174 5.54 25.51 5.05
CA ARG A 174 4.28 24.77 4.96
C ARG A 174 4.42 23.29 5.31
N MET A 175 5.59 22.89 5.83
CA MET A 175 5.87 21.50 6.23
C MET A 175 6.34 21.49 7.69
N ALA A 176 5.89 20.53 8.49
CA ALA A 176 6.42 20.28 9.82
C ALA A 176 6.67 18.79 10.01
N VAL A 177 7.84 18.46 10.55
CA VAL A 177 8.20 17.09 10.93
C VAL A 177 7.85 16.89 12.40
N GLU A 178 7.33 15.71 12.76
CA GLU A 178 6.90 15.36 14.13
C GLU A 178 5.90 16.36 14.76
N TRP A 179 4.93 16.82 13.96
CA TRP A 179 3.95 17.79 14.42
C TRP A 179 2.74 17.09 15.08
N ASN A 180 2.59 17.24 16.39
CA ASN A 180 1.50 16.63 17.15
C ASN A 180 1.34 15.12 16.86
N ARG A 181 2.43 14.37 16.86
CA ARG A 181 2.56 12.93 16.56
C ARG A 181 2.41 12.55 15.09
N VAL A 182 2.23 13.51 14.21
CA VAL A 182 2.21 13.27 12.76
C VAL A 182 3.65 13.32 12.26
N ASP A 183 4.11 12.29 11.57
CA ASP A 183 5.49 12.22 11.08
C ASP A 183 5.83 13.40 10.18
N VAL A 184 4.97 13.71 9.20
CA VAL A 184 5.07 14.94 8.39
C VAL A 184 3.67 15.55 8.20
N ALA A 185 3.50 16.78 8.66
CA ALA A 185 2.29 17.57 8.50
C ALA A 185 2.49 18.62 7.40
N LEU A 186 1.54 18.71 6.45
CA LEU A 186 1.58 19.68 5.34
C LEU A 186 0.39 20.63 5.44
N PHE A 187 0.69 21.92 5.32
CA PHE A 187 -0.27 22.99 5.56
C PHE A 187 -0.62 23.73 4.27
N GLU A 188 -1.91 23.96 4.04
CA GLU A 188 -2.40 24.73 2.90
C GLU A 188 -1.82 26.14 2.86
N ARG A 189 -1.76 26.79 4.04
CA ARG A 189 -1.29 28.16 4.22
C ARG A 189 -0.71 28.37 5.62
N LEU A 190 -0.11 29.51 5.86
CA LEU A 190 0.35 29.96 7.16
C LEU A 190 -0.74 30.79 7.87
N PRO A 191 -0.75 30.82 9.22
CA PRO A 191 0.13 30.05 10.13
C PRO A 191 -0.22 28.56 10.14
N ARG A 192 0.72 27.72 10.58
CA ARG A 192 0.49 26.29 10.81
C ARG A 192 -0.49 26.10 11.96
N SER A 193 -1.62 25.45 11.70
CA SER A 193 -2.66 25.16 12.69
C SER A 193 -3.47 23.93 12.26
N ASN A 194 -4.34 23.42 13.13
CA ASN A 194 -5.28 22.36 12.75
C ASN A 194 -6.20 22.77 11.60
N ASP A 195 -6.57 24.06 11.53
CA ASP A 195 -7.48 24.57 10.49
C ASP A 195 -6.80 24.76 9.12
N THR A 196 -5.47 24.71 9.09
CA THR A 196 -4.68 24.82 7.87
C THR A 196 -3.95 23.51 7.52
N LEU A 197 -4.08 22.48 8.34
CA LEU A 197 -3.51 21.15 8.09
C LEU A 197 -4.23 20.49 6.91
N GLN A 198 -3.58 20.43 5.78
CA GLN A 198 -4.14 19.89 4.53
C GLN A 198 -3.88 18.40 4.35
N VAL A 199 -2.69 17.94 4.73
CA VAL A 199 -2.24 16.57 4.54
C VAL A 199 -1.55 16.04 5.79
N VAL A 200 -1.92 14.84 6.19
CA VAL A 200 -1.21 14.02 7.17
C VAL A 200 -0.39 12.99 6.42
N VAL A 201 0.90 12.90 6.72
CA VAL A 201 1.79 11.87 6.18
C VAL A 201 2.26 10.99 7.34
N GLU A 202 1.95 9.72 7.26
CA GLU A 202 2.40 8.68 8.19
C GLU A 202 3.45 7.83 7.50
N VAL A 203 4.59 7.68 8.15
CA VAL A 203 5.76 6.98 7.59
C VAL A 203 5.98 5.68 8.33
N LYS A 204 6.27 4.64 7.60
CA LYS A 204 6.71 3.36 8.14
C LYS A 204 8.15 3.09 7.74
N LYS A 205 8.79 2.24 8.50
CA LYS A 205 10.13 1.77 8.16
C LYS A 205 10.13 1.17 6.77
N MET A 206 11.16 1.47 5.98
CA MET A 206 11.31 0.94 4.61
C MET A 206 11.11 -0.57 4.57
N ASP A 207 10.48 -1.06 3.49
CA ASP A 207 10.08 -2.47 3.27
C ASP A 207 9.04 -3.02 4.27
N ASN A 208 8.35 -2.15 5.01
CA ASN A 208 7.15 -2.51 5.74
C ASN A 208 5.90 -2.14 4.94
N SER A 209 4.80 -2.88 5.20
CA SER A 209 3.48 -2.55 4.64
C SER A 209 3.08 -1.13 5.03
N CYS A 210 3.07 -0.20 4.07
CA CYS A 210 2.70 1.18 4.36
C CYS A 210 1.17 1.36 4.42
N LEU A 211 0.38 0.60 3.66
CA LEU A 211 -1.08 0.71 3.65
C LEU A 211 -1.69 0.34 5.00
N SER A 212 -1.02 -0.49 5.80
CA SER A 212 -1.45 -0.81 7.17
C SER A 212 -1.47 0.40 8.11
N ALA A 213 -0.77 1.48 7.79
CA ALA A 213 -0.70 2.71 8.57
C ALA A 213 -1.93 3.63 8.40
N MET A 214 -2.86 3.29 7.49
CA MET A 214 -4.05 4.12 7.20
C MET A 214 -4.88 4.45 8.44
N SER A 215 -5.13 3.48 9.31
CA SER A 215 -5.92 3.70 10.53
C SER A 215 -5.25 4.68 11.48
N GLN A 216 -3.93 4.62 11.61
CA GLN A 216 -3.13 5.54 12.43
C GLN A 216 -3.16 6.95 11.83
N ALA A 217 -2.89 7.10 10.53
CA ALA A 217 -2.97 8.38 9.83
C ALA A 217 -4.36 9.00 9.94
N GLY A 218 -5.42 8.17 9.81
CA GLY A 218 -6.81 8.59 9.97
C GLY A 218 -7.12 9.17 11.34
N SER A 219 -6.61 8.55 12.42
CA SER A 219 -6.81 9.04 13.78
C SER A 219 -6.20 10.44 13.98
N TYR A 220 -5.10 10.76 13.33
CA TYR A 220 -4.50 12.09 13.38
C TYR A 220 -5.30 13.15 12.60
N ALA A 221 -6.11 12.74 11.65
CA ALA A 221 -6.98 13.64 10.87
C ALA A 221 -8.37 13.84 11.49
N GLU A 222 -8.70 13.12 12.56
CA GLU A 222 -9.97 13.28 13.27
C GLU A 222 -10.14 14.71 13.80
N GLY A 223 -11.34 15.26 13.60
CA GLY A 223 -11.67 16.64 13.99
C GLY A 223 -10.97 17.73 13.17
N LYS A 224 -10.16 17.39 12.16
CA LYS A 224 -9.45 18.35 11.30
C LYS A 224 -10.14 18.41 9.93
N SER A 225 -11.12 19.30 9.79
CA SER A 225 -11.96 19.42 8.56
C SER A 225 -11.16 19.85 7.33
N ALA A 226 -10.06 20.57 7.51
CA ALA A 226 -9.17 20.98 6.42
C ALA A 226 -8.35 19.81 5.85
N CYS A 227 -8.12 18.74 6.64
CA CYS A 227 -7.36 17.58 6.20
C CYS A 227 -8.19 16.76 5.20
N LYS A 228 -7.82 16.83 3.93
CA LYS A 228 -8.49 16.14 2.83
C LYS A 228 -7.69 14.96 2.28
N ARG A 229 -6.42 14.85 2.64
CA ARG A 229 -5.51 13.81 2.17
C ARG A 229 -4.78 13.16 3.33
N LEU A 230 -4.67 11.83 3.27
CA LEU A 230 -3.73 11.06 4.07
C LEU A 230 -2.74 10.41 3.12
N ILE A 231 -1.47 10.43 3.48
CA ILE A 231 -0.41 9.75 2.78
C ILE A 231 0.20 8.75 3.75
N VAL A 232 0.30 7.50 3.32
CA VAL A 232 1.02 6.47 4.05
C VAL A 232 2.18 6.00 3.19
N THR A 233 3.38 5.87 3.76
CA THR A 233 4.57 5.59 2.97
C THR A 233 5.64 4.84 3.77
N ASP A 234 6.44 4.05 3.08
CA ASP A 234 7.70 3.49 3.55
C ASP A 234 8.93 4.18 2.90
N GLY A 235 8.71 5.32 2.26
CA GLY A 235 9.72 6.09 1.54
C GLY A 235 9.89 5.71 0.07
N LEU A 236 9.44 4.52 -0.35
CA LEU A 236 9.40 4.08 -1.76
C LEU A 236 7.99 3.90 -2.26
N ARG A 237 7.13 3.33 -1.43
CA ARG A 237 5.71 3.11 -1.73
C ARG A 237 4.89 4.18 -1.08
N TYR A 238 3.88 4.66 -1.78
CA TYR A 238 3.00 5.73 -1.33
C TYR A 238 1.55 5.32 -1.58
N GLY A 239 0.77 5.19 -0.52
CA GLY A 239 -0.68 5.08 -0.57
C GLY A 239 -1.31 6.44 -0.27
N ILE A 240 -2.09 6.97 -1.22
CA ILE A 240 -2.75 8.26 -1.10
C ILE A 240 -4.24 8.01 -0.88
N TYR A 241 -4.74 8.46 0.25
CA TYR A 241 -6.14 8.41 0.60
C TYR A 241 -6.74 9.79 0.55
N ILE A 242 -7.93 9.90 -0.02
CA ILE A 242 -8.67 11.16 -0.09
C ILE A 242 -10.02 11.03 0.62
N ARG A 243 -10.53 12.16 1.05
CA ARG A 243 -11.86 12.30 1.66
C ARG A 243 -12.65 13.39 0.96
N ASN A 244 -13.83 13.04 0.46
CA ASN A 244 -14.79 13.96 -0.11
C ASN A 244 -15.83 14.35 0.95
N GLY A 245 -15.87 15.63 1.32
CA GLY A 245 -16.79 16.11 2.34
C GLY A 245 -16.58 15.42 3.69
N THR A 246 -17.60 14.71 4.18
CA THR A 246 -17.62 13.97 5.45
C THR A 246 -17.42 12.47 5.28
N GLU A 247 -17.26 11.99 4.05
CA GLU A 247 -17.03 10.57 3.75
C GLU A 247 -15.73 10.05 4.38
N PRO A 248 -15.63 8.75 4.67
CA PRO A 248 -14.38 8.13 5.11
C PRO A 248 -13.28 8.30 4.07
N PHE A 249 -12.04 8.32 4.49
CA PHE A 249 -10.89 8.27 3.59
C PHE A 249 -10.90 6.96 2.79
N SER A 250 -10.72 7.06 1.47
CA SER A 250 -10.62 5.92 0.57
C SER A 250 -9.32 5.97 -0.23
N LEU A 251 -8.76 4.81 -0.57
CA LEU A 251 -7.54 4.73 -1.36
C LEU A 251 -7.81 5.27 -2.77
N TYR A 252 -7.17 6.38 -3.10
CA TYR A 252 -7.30 7.07 -4.38
C TYR A 252 -6.25 6.63 -5.38
N ALA A 253 -4.99 6.59 -4.94
CA ALA A 253 -3.86 6.21 -5.77
C ALA A 253 -2.79 5.48 -4.95
N TYR A 254 -2.02 4.64 -5.64
CA TYR A 254 -0.85 3.99 -5.10
C TYR A 254 0.30 4.11 -6.09
N MET A 255 1.53 4.24 -5.59
CA MET A 255 2.74 4.18 -6.41
C MET A 255 3.90 3.52 -5.70
N ASN A 256 4.83 3.00 -6.49
CA ASN A 256 6.16 2.59 -6.05
C ASN A 256 7.19 3.34 -6.90
N LEU A 257 8.05 4.13 -6.26
CA LEU A 257 9.09 4.92 -6.95
C LEU A 257 10.12 4.06 -7.70
N ALA A 258 10.32 2.82 -7.25
CA ALA A 258 11.22 1.89 -7.93
C ALA A 258 10.62 1.34 -9.24
N ARG A 259 9.29 1.36 -9.39
CA ARG A 259 8.56 0.92 -10.59
C ARG A 259 7.25 1.70 -10.71
N LEU A 260 7.25 2.73 -11.53
CA LEU A 260 6.09 3.59 -11.71
C LEU A 260 5.10 2.94 -12.67
N ARG A 261 3.85 2.74 -12.24
CA ARG A 261 2.79 2.07 -12.99
C ARG A 261 1.60 3.00 -13.23
N LYS A 262 0.86 2.76 -14.33
CA LYS A 262 -0.35 3.53 -14.70
C LYS A 262 -1.51 3.31 -13.74
N SER A 263 -1.64 2.09 -13.21
CA SER A 263 -2.73 1.70 -12.31
C SER A 263 -2.32 0.51 -11.44
N TYR A 264 -3.11 0.29 -10.39
CA TYR A 264 -2.98 -0.88 -9.51
C TYR A 264 -4.34 -1.57 -9.39
N PRO A 265 -4.71 -2.44 -10.36
CA PRO A 265 -6.03 -3.08 -10.42
C PRO A 265 -6.39 -3.88 -9.17
N ILE A 266 -5.39 -4.48 -8.50
CA ILE A 266 -5.59 -5.25 -7.26
C ILE A 266 -6.15 -4.37 -6.14
N TYR A 267 -5.74 -3.10 -6.09
CA TYR A 267 -6.28 -2.13 -5.12
C TYR A 267 -7.51 -1.39 -5.64
N GLY A 268 -7.84 -1.54 -6.93
CA GLY A 268 -8.89 -0.77 -7.59
C GLY A 268 -8.62 0.73 -7.58
N CYS A 269 -7.34 1.15 -7.60
CA CYS A 269 -6.94 2.55 -7.50
C CYS A 269 -6.08 3.01 -8.68
N ARG A 270 -5.90 4.32 -8.79
CA ARG A 270 -5.06 5.01 -9.76
C ARG A 270 -3.57 4.77 -9.46
N GLY A 271 -2.70 5.02 -10.44
CA GLY A 271 -1.28 4.76 -10.36
C GLY A 271 -0.42 6.01 -10.10
N ALA A 272 0.83 5.93 -10.55
CA ALA A 272 1.89 6.87 -10.21
C ALA A 272 1.62 8.31 -10.65
N ASN A 273 1.03 8.53 -11.82
CA ASN A 273 0.69 9.87 -12.31
C ASN A 273 -0.21 10.61 -11.32
N ASP A 274 -1.33 9.97 -10.97
CA ASP A 274 -2.31 10.54 -10.04
C ASP A 274 -1.74 10.61 -8.61
N ALA A 275 -0.92 9.64 -8.22
CA ALA A 275 -0.26 9.65 -6.91
C ALA A 275 0.70 10.84 -6.78
N LEU A 276 1.57 11.08 -7.76
CA LEU A 276 2.51 12.21 -7.78
C LEU A 276 1.78 13.55 -7.81
N LEU A 277 0.73 13.65 -8.64
CA LEU A 277 -0.11 14.85 -8.66
C LEU A 277 -0.77 15.10 -7.30
N ALA A 278 -1.34 14.04 -6.69
CA ALA A 278 -1.99 14.16 -5.38
C ALA A 278 -1.02 14.40 -4.22
N LEU A 279 0.28 14.19 -4.41
CA LEU A 279 1.33 14.60 -3.47
C LEU A 279 1.69 16.09 -3.59
N ALA A 280 1.44 16.74 -4.73
CA ALA A 280 1.80 18.13 -4.97
C ALA A 280 0.93 19.10 -4.14
N PRO A 281 1.48 20.29 -3.77
CA PRO A 281 0.73 21.30 -3.03
C PRO A 281 -0.44 21.92 -3.82
N GLU A 282 -0.39 21.90 -5.14
CA GLU A 282 -1.39 22.46 -6.05
C GLU A 282 -2.65 21.59 -6.17
N TRP A 283 -2.56 20.31 -5.81
CA TRP A 283 -3.66 19.37 -5.97
C TRP A 283 -4.93 19.77 -5.21
N LYS A 284 -6.06 19.66 -5.88
CA LYS A 284 -7.40 19.88 -5.31
C LYS A 284 -8.34 18.71 -5.60
N ALA A 285 -9.18 18.36 -4.65
CA ALA A 285 -10.02 17.16 -4.66
C ALA A 285 -11.12 17.12 -5.76
N ASN A 286 -11.37 18.19 -6.52
CA ASN A 286 -12.55 18.32 -7.38
C ASN A 286 -12.22 18.86 -8.78
N GLU A 287 -11.04 18.64 -9.31
CA GLU A 287 -10.66 19.07 -10.67
C GLU A 287 -10.52 17.88 -11.65
N ASP A 288 -11.42 16.86 -11.54
CA ASP A 288 -11.60 15.80 -12.55
C ASP A 288 -12.73 16.13 -13.51
#